data_3440a446da204f31e9aaa53c874311c7
#
_entry.id   3440a446da204f31e9aaa53c874311c7
#
_cell.length_a   1.000
_cell.length_b   1.000
_cell.length_c   1.000
_cell.angle_alpha   90.00
_cell.angle_beta   90.00
_cell.angle_gamma   90.00
#
_symmetry.space_group_name_H-M   'P 1'
#
loop_
_entity.id
_entity.type
_entity.pdbx_description
1 polymer ?
#
loop_
_entity_poly.entity_id
_entity_poly.type
_entity_poly.pdbx_seq_one_letter_code
_entity_poly.pdbx_strand_id
1 'polypeptide(L)'
;MCLACDYDSQLEYCHLFFLSSVTHGMSHMVGSVETGKMADLVLWKPGMFGAKPEMIIKGGTIAYAQMGDPNASIPTPQPVMMRPMFGATNAGDISVAFVSQAAVAAGIKDSFGLSKMVEGVYKCRDLTKKDMVLNSHTPKMRIDPETFAVEADGEVLRCDPVDKVPLGQRFFLF
;
A
#
# COMPACT_ATOMS: atom_id res chain seq x y z
N MET A 1 4.00 2.11 -4.03
CA MET A 1 4.68 0.84 -4.26
C MET A 1 6.15 1.11 -4.54
N CYS A 2 7.06 0.34 -3.98
CA CYS A 2 8.49 0.57 -4.15
C CYS A 2 8.99 0.00 -5.48
N LEU A 3 9.76 0.78 -6.25
CA LEU A 3 10.32 0.37 -7.54
C LEU A 3 11.76 -0.18 -7.46
N ALA A 4 12.32 -0.33 -6.26
CA ALA A 4 13.69 -0.79 -6.10
C ALA A 4 13.84 -1.58 -4.81
N CYS A 5 13.55 -2.87 -4.86
CA CYS A 5 13.81 -3.74 -3.72
C CYS A 5 14.19 -5.14 -4.19
N ASP A 6 15.06 -5.78 -3.45
CA ASP A 6 15.40 -7.19 -3.58
C ASP A 6 14.17 -8.09 -3.55
N TYR A 7 14.32 -9.32 -4.04
CA TYR A 7 13.23 -10.28 -4.16
C TYR A 7 12.44 -10.48 -2.85
N ASP A 8 13.09 -10.51 -1.71
CA ASP A 8 12.47 -10.69 -0.40
C ASP A 8 11.62 -9.49 0.02
N SER A 9 12.07 -8.26 -0.25
CA SER A 9 11.29 -7.06 0.03
C SER A 9 10.08 -6.91 -0.90
N GLN A 10 10.14 -7.41 -2.13
CA GLN A 10 8.98 -7.47 -3.02
C GLN A 10 7.87 -8.38 -2.46
N LEU A 11 8.25 -9.45 -1.78
CA LEU A 11 7.30 -10.37 -1.14
C LEU A 11 6.52 -9.68 -0.02
N GLU A 12 7.19 -8.97 0.88
CA GLU A 12 6.55 -8.25 1.99
C GLU A 12 5.59 -7.16 1.49
N TYR A 13 5.96 -6.44 0.43
CA TYR A 13 5.08 -5.45 -0.17
C TYR A 13 3.88 -6.03 -0.89
N CYS A 14 4.08 -7.14 -1.57
CA CYS A 14 2.98 -7.89 -2.17
C CYS A 14 1.94 -8.25 -1.08
N HIS A 15 2.41 -8.70 0.07
CA HIS A 15 1.52 -9.05 1.18
C HIS A 15 0.77 -7.84 1.75
N LEU A 16 1.45 -6.74 2.00
CA LEU A 16 0.84 -5.59 2.67
C LEU A 16 -0.14 -4.80 1.77
N PHE A 17 0.23 -4.56 0.52
CA PHE A 17 -0.55 -3.67 -0.35
C PHE A 17 -1.38 -4.41 -1.38
N PHE A 18 -0.78 -5.36 -2.11
CA PHE A 18 -1.49 -6.05 -3.17
C PHE A 18 -2.55 -7.00 -2.62
N LEU A 19 -2.22 -7.85 -1.66
CA LEU A 19 -3.19 -8.78 -1.07
C LEU A 19 -4.31 -8.04 -0.35
N SER A 20 -4.00 -6.91 0.31
CA SER A 20 -5.04 -6.06 0.89
C SER A 20 -5.99 -5.52 -0.17
N SER A 21 -5.49 -5.09 -1.32
CA SER A 21 -6.34 -4.62 -2.42
C SER A 21 -7.20 -5.74 -3.02
N VAL A 22 -6.68 -6.96 -3.08
CA VAL A 22 -7.42 -8.15 -3.50
C VAL A 22 -8.54 -8.47 -2.52
N THR A 23 -8.23 -8.55 -1.21
CA THR A 23 -9.20 -8.90 -0.17
C THR A 23 -10.33 -7.89 -0.05
N HIS A 24 -10.04 -6.61 -0.30
CA HIS A 24 -11.05 -5.56 -0.30
C HIS A 24 -11.74 -5.34 -1.66
N GLY A 25 -11.39 -6.15 -2.67
CA GLY A 25 -12.01 -6.07 -4.00
C GLY A 25 -11.65 -4.83 -4.80
N MET A 26 -10.48 -4.23 -4.53
CA MET A 26 -10.01 -2.98 -5.13
C MET A 26 -8.83 -3.17 -6.08
N SER A 27 -8.37 -4.42 -6.26
CA SER A 27 -7.12 -4.73 -6.98
C SER A 27 -7.13 -4.36 -8.47
N HIS A 28 -8.29 -4.10 -9.03
CA HIS A 28 -8.44 -3.59 -10.40
C HIS A 28 -8.02 -2.12 -10.53
N MET A 29 -8.06 -1.36 -9.44
CA MET A 29 -7.74 0.07 -9.42
C MET A 29 -6.45 0.41 -8.68
N VAL A 30 -6.11 -0.34 -7.62
CA VAL A 30 -5.00 -0.03 -6.72
C VAL A 30 -4.25 -1.30 -6.29
N GLY A 31 -3.09 -1.15 -5.66
CA GLY A 31 -2.35 -2.22 -5.00
C GLY A 31 -1.16 -2.76 -5.78
N SER A 32 -1.05 -2.48 -7.07
CA SER A 32 0.11 -2.84 -7.89
C SER A 32 0.47 -1.72 -8.87
N VAL A 33 1.71 -1.72 -9.38
CA VAL A 33 2.15 -0.79 -10.42
C VAL A 33 1.92 -1.45 -11.77
N GLU A 34 0.78 -1.17 -12.35
CA GLU A 34 0.35 -1.70 -13.64
C GLU A 34 -0.34 -0.60 -14.44
N THR A 35 -0.21 -0.68 -15.76
CA THR A 35 -0.91 0.25 -16.66
C THR A 35 -2.43 0.15 -16.47
N GLY A 36 -3.09 1.28 -16.34
CA GLY A 36 -4.55 1.36 -16.14
C GLY A 36 -4.97 1.46 -14.68
N LYS A 37 -4.05 1.27 -13.72
CA LYS A 37 -4.33 1.48 -12.30
C LYS A 37 -3.97 2.90 -11.84
N MET A 38 -4.53 3.29 -10.72
CA MET A 38 -4.30 4.59 -10.11
C MET A 38 -2.83 4.77 -9.75
N ALA A 39 -2.24 5.87 -10.17
CA ALA A 39 -0.84 6.18 -9.91
C ALA A 39 -0.64 6.73 -8.49
N ASP A 40 -0.86 5.86 -7.49
CA ASP A 40 -0.57 6.10 -6.09
C ASP A 40 0.76 5.43 -5.74
N LEU A 41 1.84 6.19 -5.79
CA LEU A 41 3.21 5.68 -5.73
C LEU A 41 3.99 6.34 -4.61
N VAL A 42 4.87 5.57 -3.98
CA VAL A 42 5.84 6.09 -3.02
C VAL A 42 7.24 5.72 -3.49
N LEU A 43 8.08 6.73 -3.71
CA LEU A 43 9.48 6.55 -4.06
C LEU A 43 10.33 6.60 -2.80
N TRP A 44 11.25 5.65 -2.69
CA TRP A 44 12.18 5.54 -1.58
C TRP A 44 13.62 5.49 -2.08
N LYS A 45 14.53 6.13 -1.35
CA LYS A 45 15.95 5.76 -1.43
C LYS A 45 16.13 4.46 -0.66
N PRO A 46 16.87 3.45 -1.17
CA PRO A 46 17.01 2.15 -0.51
C PRO A 46 17.43 2.25 0.95
N GLY A 47 18.40 3.08 1.27
CA GLY A 47 18.88 3.28 2.65
C GLY A 47 17.89 3.98 3.59
N MET A 48 16.81 4.57 3.07
CA MET A 48 15.78 5.28 3.84
C MET A 48 14.41 4.62 3.73
N PHE A 49 14.41 3.39 3.26
CA PHE A 49 13.21 2.64 3.03
C PHE A 49 12.39 2.44 4.31
N GLY A 50 11.07 2.66 4.25
CA GLY A 50 10.17 2.60 5.40
C GLY A 50 10.30 3.76 6.39
N ALA A 51 11.34 4.60 6.28
CA ALA A 51 11.59 5.70 7.20
C ALA A 51 11.17 7.06 6.62
N LYS A 52 11.75 7.42 5.47
CA LYS A 52 11.52 8.73 4.87
C LYS A 52 11.40 8.62 3.36
N PRO A 53 10.20 8.81 2.79
CA PRO A 53 10.01 8.77 1.35
C PRO A 53 10.73 9.94 0.65
N GLU A 54 11.23 9.68 -0.54
CA GLU A 54 11.76 10.73 -1.41
C GLU A 54 10.63 11.53 -2.05
N MET A 55 9.59 10.83 -2.48
CA MET A 55 8.43 11.43 -3.13
C MET A 55 7.18 10.55 -2.94
N ILE A 56 6.05 11.19 -2.80
CA ILE A 56 4.73 10.55 -2.81
C ILE A 56 3.93 11.12 -3.98
N ILE A 57 3.49 10.24 -4.84
CA ILE A 57 2.61 10.56 -5.98
C ILE A 57 1.22 10.05 -5.65
N LYS A 58 0.22 10.90 -5.77
CA LYS A 58 -1.18 10.57 -5.57
C LYS A 58 -1.98 10.87 -6.83
N GLY A 59 -2.59 9.85 -7.41
CA GLY A 59 -3.36 10.01 -8.66
C GLY A 59 -2.53 10.60 -9.80
N GLY A 60 -1.23 10.33 -9.86
CA GLY A 60 -0.32 10.88 -10.86
C GLY A 60 0.26 12.26 -10.55
N THR A 61 -0.15 12.91 -9.45
CA THR A 61 0.37 14.22 -9.03
C THR A 61 1.26 14.10 -7.81
N ILE A 62 2.28 14.98 -7.70
CA ILE A 62 3.18 14.98 -6.55
C ILE A 62 2.44 15.55 -5.34
N ALA A 63 2.16 14.69 -4.35
CA ALA A 63 1.54 15.07 -3.10
C ALA A 63 2.57 15.49 -2.04
N TYR A 64 3.76 14.89 -2.08
CA TYR A 64 4.87 15.17 -1.20
C TYR A 64 6.18 14.97 -1.94
N ALA A 65 7.15 15.84 -1.71
CA ALA A 65 8.55 15.66 -2.11
C ALA A 65 9.46 16.30 -1.07
N GLN A 66 10.66 15.74 -0.90
CA GLN A 66 11.63 16.26 0.06
C GLN A 66 12.17 17.62 -0.34
N MET A 67 12.26 17.89 -1.62
CA MET A 67 12.69 19.18 -2.16
C MET A 67 11.49 19.90 -2.76
N GLY A 68 11.35 21.18 -2.43
CA GLY A 68 10.33 22.06 -2.96
C GLY A 68 10.60 22.48 -4.41
N ASP A 69 10.58 23.76 -4.66
CA ASP A 69 10.91 24.35 -5.95
C ASP A 69 12.40 24.13 -6.26
N PRO A 70 12.76 23.45 -7.37
CA PRO A 70 14.16 23.27 -7.74
C PRO A 70 14.90 24.57 -8.04
N ASN A 71 14.17 25.66 -8.28
CA ASN A 71 14.74 27.01 -8.47
C ASN A 71 14.76 27.84 -7.18
N ALA A 72 14.32 27.31 -6.06
CA ALA A 72 14.31 28.03 -4.81
C ALA A 72 15.74 28.27 -4.31
N SER A 73 16.08 29.50 -4.05
CA SER A 73 17.37 29.91 -3.46
C SER A 73 17.46 29.62 -1.96
N ILE A 74 16.81 28.57 -1.49
CA ILE A 74 16.76 28.21 -0.09
C ILE A 74 17.86 27.21 0.21
N PRO A 75 18.76 27.49 1.16
CA PRO A 75 19.88 26.60 1.50
C PRO A 75 19.41 25.24 2.06
N THR A 76 18.22 25.21 2.68
CA THR A 76 17.65 24.02 3.29
C THR A 76 16.41 23.60 2.51
N PRO A 77 16.41 22.46 1.80
CA PRO A 77 15.24 21.96 1.12
C PRO A 77 14.09 21.72 2.11
N GLN A 78 12.93 22.24 1.80
CA GLN A 78 11.72 21.99 2.59
C GLN A 78 10.81 20.99 1.89
N PRO A 79 10.10 20.14 2.63
CA PRO A 79 9.10 19.25 2.07
C PRO A 79 8.03 20.04 1.31
N VAL A 80 7.66 19.54 0.15
CA VAL A 80 6.51 20.03 -0.60
C VAL A 80 5.31 19.17 -0.26
N MET A 81 4.22 19.81 0.07
CA MET A 81 2.96 19.17 0.38
C MET A 81 1.84 19.83 -0.42
N MET A 82 1.27 19.12 -1.40
CA MET A 82 0.05 19.51 -2.12
C MET A 82 0.00 21.00 -2.53
N ARG A 83 1.09 21.56 -3.00
CA ARG A 83 1.12 22.96 -3.44
C ARG A 83 0.56 23.13 -4.86
N PRO A 84 0.01 24.31 -5.21
CA PRO A 84 -0.48 24.59 -6.55
C PRO A 84 0.53 24.32 -7.66
N MET A 85 1.81 24.63 -7.45
CA MET A 85 2.89 24.39 -8.41
C MET A 85 3.22 22.91 -8.65
N PHE A 86 2.79 22.01 -7.76
CA PHE A 86 2.94 20.57 -7.88
C PHE A 86 1.61 19.88 -8.14
N GLY A 87 0.74 20.51 -8.91
CA GLY A 87 -0.54 19.95 -9.27
C GLY A 87 -1.53 19.96 -8.13
N ALA A 88 -1.77 21.14 -7.56
CA ALA A 88 -2.93 21.33 -6.69
C ALA A 88 -4.21 21.13 -7.50
N THR A 89 -4.40 19.91 -7.90
CA THR A 89 -5.67 19.41 -8.37
C THR A 89 -6.63 19.37 -7.19
N ASN A 90 -7.91 19.49 -7.48
CA ASN A 90 -8.93 19.19 -6.50
C ASN A 90 -8.67 17.79 -5.92
N ALA A 91 -8.56 17.66 -4.60
CA ALA A 91 -8.34 16.37 -3.94
C ALA A 91 -9.41 15.32 -4.31
N GLY A 92 -10.58 15.75 -4.73
CA GLY A 92 -11.63 14.91 -5.30
C GLY A 92 -11.19 14.18 -6.57
N ASP A 93 -10.51 14.87 -7.48
CA ASP A 93 -10.15 14.34 -8.81
C ASP A 93 -9.07 13.26 -8.74
N ILE A 94 -8.25 13.28 -7.70
CA ILE A 94 -7.17 12.29 -7.46
C ILE A 94 -7.53 11.27 -6.39
N SER A 95 -8.80 11.20 -5.99
CA SER A 95 -9.28 10.30 -4.94
C SER A 95 -10.38 9.40 -5.49
N VAL A 96 -10.45 8.19 -4.93
CA VAL A 96 -11.50 7.22 -5.26
C VAL A 96 -12.26 6.82 -4.00
N ALA A 97 -13.56 6.72 -4.13
CA ALA A 97 -14.45 6.14 -3.12
C ALA A 97 -14.89 4.75 -3.60
N PHE A 98 -14.50 3.72 -2.87
CA PHE A 98 -14.93 2.36 -3.15
C PHE A 98 -16.26 2.07 -2.47
N VAL A 99 -17.21 1.58 -3.25
CA VAL A 99 -18.57 1.31 -2.80
C VAL A 99 -19.05 -0.06 -3.29
N SER A 100 -20.18 -0.52 -2.82
CA SER A 100 -20.77 -1.76 -3.34
C SER A 100 -21.26 -1.57 -4.78
N GLN A 101 -21.32 -2.67 -5.56
CA GLN A 101 -21.89 -2.64 -6.91
C GLN A 101 -23.34 -2.13 -6.94
N ALA A 102 -24.11 -2.48 -5.90
CA ALA A 102 -25.49 -1.99 -5.76
C ALA A 102 -25.54 -0.47 -5.58
N ALA A 103 -24.58 0.11 -4.85
CA ALA A 103 -24.50 1.56 -4.67
C ALA A 103 -24.10 2.28 -5.97
N VAL A 104 -23.20 1.67 -6.76
CA VAL A 104 -22.86 2.20 -8.10
C VAL A 104 -24.11 2.19 -8.98
N ALA A 105 -24.84 1.07 -9.03
CA ALA A 105 -26.04 0.94 -9.82
C ALA A 105 -27.16 1.90 -9.38
N ALA A 106 -27.20 2.24 -8.09
CA ALA A 106 -28.14 3.23 -7.53
C ALA A 106 -27.71 4.69 -7.79
N GLY A 107 -26.60 4.96 -8.48
CA GLY A 107 -26.16 6.31 -8.79
C GLY A 107 -25.70 7.12 -7.56
N ILE A 108 -25.01 6.47 -6.61
CA ILE A 108 -24.59 7.09 -5.35
C ILE A 108 -23.74 8.35 -5.56
N LYS A 109 -22.96 8.40 -6.63
CA LYS A 109 -22.12 9.56 -6.97
C LYS A 109 -22.95 10.83 -7.09
N ASP A 110 -24.02 10.76 -7.87
CA ASP A 110 -24.91 11.90 -8.14
C ASP A 110 -25.80 12.20 -6.95
N SER A 111 -26.32 11.15 -6.29
CA SER A 111 -27.17 11.29 -5.11
C SER A 111 -26.51 12.03 -3.96
N PHE A 112 -25.19 11.84 -3.78
CA PHE A 112 -24.41 12.49 -2.71
C PHE A 112 -23.56 13.65 -3.21
N GLY A 113 -23.61 14.00 -4.50
CA GLY A 113 -22.79 15.06 -5.09
C GLY A 113 -21.29 14.84 -4.91
N LEU A 114 -20.83 13.59 -5.05
CA LEU A 114 -19.43 13.25 -4.79
C LEU A 114 -18.52 13.76 -5.91
N SER A 115 -17.56 14.60 -5.55
CA SER A 115 -16.49 15.02 -6.48
C SER A 115 -15.46 13.91 -6.74
N LYS A 116 -15.37 12.93 -5.85
CA LYS A 116 -14.45 11.78 -5.99
C LYS A 116 -14.89 10.83 -7.11
N MET A 117 -13.90 10.16 -7.70
CA MET A 117 -14.18 8.98 -8.52
C MET A 117 -14.88 7.94 -7.66
N VAL A 118 -15.93 7.33 -8.16
CA VAL A 118 -16.67 6.26 -7.46
C VAL A 118 -16.47 4.97 -8.23
N GLU A 119 -15.98 3.95 -7.54
CA GLU A 119 -15.67 2.65 -8.12
C GLU A 119 -16.26 1.52 -7.28
N GLY A 120 -16.79 0.50 -7.96
CA GLY A 120 -17.38 -0.64 -7.30
C GLY A 120 -16.34 -1.68 -6.87
N VAL A 121 -16.50 -2.25 -5.68
CA VAL A 121 -15.67 -3.37 -5.24
C VAL A 121 -16.10 -4.68 -5.90
N TYR A 122 -15.14 -5.57 -6.18
CA TYR A 122 -15.37 -6.85 -6.87
C TYR A 122 -14.83 -8.01 -6.04
N LYS A 123 -15.54 -9.16 -6.10
CA LYS A 123 -15.09 -10.44 -5.55
C LYS A 123 -14.64 -10.42 -4.08
N CYS A 124 -15.28 -9.63 -3.23
CA CYS A 124 -14.88 -9.54 -1.81
C CYS A 124 -15.31 -10.76 -0.98
N ARG A 125 -16.30 -11.54 -1.42
CA ARG A 125 -16.92 -12.60 -0.61
C ARG A 125 -16.49 -14.01 -0.98
N ASP A 126 -16.07 -14.22 -2.21
CA ASP A 126 -15.75 -15.55 -2.75
C ASP A 126 -14.24 -15.82 -2.73
N LEU A 127 -13.47 -14.94 -2.08
CA LEU A 127 -12.02 -15.07 -1.98
C LEU A 127 -11.63 -16.15 -0.98
N THR A 128 -10.64 -16.91 -1.37
CA THR A 128 -10.02 -17.95 -0.56
C THR A 128 -8.52 -17.70 -0.45
N LYS A 129 -7.84 -18.44 0.43
CA LYS A 129 -6.38 -18.41 0.52
C LYS A 129 -5.69 -18.72 -0.82
N LYS A 130 -6.33 -19.52 -1.69
CA LYS A 130 -5.80 -19.88 -3.00
C LYS A 130 -5.71 -18.74 -3.99
N ASP A 131 -6.50 -17.68 -3.76
CA ASP A 131 -6.52 -16.47 -4.59
C ASP A 131 -5.41 -15.49 -4.21
N MET A 132 -4.67 -15.77 -3.12
CA MET A 132 -3.61 -14.91 -2.63
C MET A 132 -2.31 -15.16 -3.40
N VAL A 133 -1.86 -14.18 -4.15
CA VAL A 133 -0.61 -14.23 -4.93
C VAL A 133 0.58 -14.38 -3.98
N LEU A 134 1.47 -15.34 -4.24
CA LEU A 134 2.65 -15.70 -3.44
C LEU A 134 2.34 -16.07 -1.98
N ASN A 135 1.07 -16.23 -1.62
CA ASN A 135 0.62 -16.58 -0.27
C ASN A 135 -0.58 -17.54 -0.31
N SER A 136 -0.57 -18.48 -1.25
CA SER A 136 -1.68 -19.43 -1.45
C SER A 136 -1.53 -20.72 -0.64
N HIS A 137 -0.37 -20.96 -0.02
CA HIS A 137 -0.12 -22.16 0.77
C HIS A 137 -1.03 -22.23 2.01
N THR A 138 -1.61 -23.39 2.24
CA THR A 138 -2.52 -23.69 3.37
C THR A 138 -2.01 -24.90 4.16
N PRO A 139 -0.98 -24.72 4.99
CA PRO A 139 -0.42 -25.81 5.77
C PRO A 139 -1.43 -26.31 6.81
N LYS A 140 -1.31 -27.59 7.16
CA LYS A 140 -2.05 -28.18 8.27
C LYS A 140 -1.39 -27.74 9.57
N MET A 141 -2.01 -26.77 10.23
CA MET A 141 -1.49 -26.20 11.47
C MET A 141 -1.92 -27.01 12.69
N ARG A 142 -0.99 -27.23 13.61
CA ARG A 142 -1.23 -27.72 14.96
C ARG A 142 -0.57 -26.79 15.96
N ILE A 143 -1.35 -26.33 16.93
CA ILE A 143 -0.88 -25.42 17.97
C ILE A 143 -1.18 -26.05 19.31
N ASP A 144 -0.16 -26.19 20.15
CA ASP A 144 -0.29 -26.65 21.51
C ASP A 144 -0.62 -25.45 22.42
N PRO A 145 -1.78 -25.45 23.10
CA PRO A 145 -2.20 -24.31 23.92
C PRO A 145 -1.43 -24.17 25.25
N GLU A 146 -0.71 -25.22 25.68
CA GLU A 146 0.06 -25.18 26.95
C GLU A 146 1.50 -24.74 26.70
N THR A 147 2.13 -25.31 25.67
CA THR A 147 3.55 -25.03 25.34
C THR A 147 3.73 -23.95 24.29
N PHE A 148 2.66 -23.53 23.61
CA PHE A 148 2.66 -22.62 22.46
C PHE A 148 3.50 -23.12 21.27
N ALA A 149 3.82 -24.41 21.24
CA ALA A 149 4.50 -25.00 20.10
C ALA A 149 3.61 -24.99 18.86
N VAL A 150 4.15 -24.56 17.75
CA VAL A 150 3.46 -24.48 16.45
C VAL A 150 4.09 -25.46 15.49
N GLU A 151 3.27 -26.31 14.88
CA GLU A 151 3.65 -27.23 13.82
C GLU A 151 2.90 -26.86 12.54
N ALA A 152 3.60 -26.88 11.40
CA ALA A 152 3.02 -26.76 10.08
C ALA A 152 3.39 -28.00 9.26
N ASP A 153 2.37 -28.74 8.80
CA ASP A 153 2.54 -30.00 8.03
C ASP A 153 3.43 -31.03 8.74
N GLY A 154 3.47 -31.02 10.07
CA GLY A 154 4.26 -31.92 10.91
C GLY A 154 5.68 -31.44 11.24
N GLU A 155 6.06 -30.27 10.74
CA GLU A 155 7.33 -29.61 11.06
C GLU A 155 7.12 -28.58 12.17
N VAL A 156 7.92 -28.67 13.25
CA VAL A 156 7.87 -27.69 14.34
C VAL A 156 8.54 -26.40 13.91
N LEU A 157 7.77 -25.33 13.92
CA LEU A 157 8.26 -24.00 13.57
C LEU A 157 9.02 -23.41 14.77
N ARG A 158 10.28 -23.06 14.55
CA ARG A 158 11.13 -22.39 15.54
C ARG A 158 11.81 -21.20 14.89
N CYS A 159 11.93 -20.13 15.65
CA CYS A 159 12.70 -18.97 15.29
C CYS A 159 13.70 -18.69 16.43
N ASP A 160 14.97 -18.56 16.10
CA ASP A 160 15.96 -18.18 17.08
C ASP A 160 15.76 -16.72 17.50
N PRO A 161 15.94 -16.40 18.79
CA PRO A 161 15.86 -15.03 19.25
C PRO A 161 16.95 -14.18 18.59
N VAL A 162 16.61 -12.95 18.24
CA VAL A 162 17.53 -11.99 17.62
C VAL A 162 17.81 -10.84 18.58
N ASP A 163 19.04 -10.38 18.64
CA ASP A 163 19.44 -9.24 19.46
C ASP A 163 18.89 -7.90 18.92
N LYS A 164 18.62 -7.84 17.61
CA LYS A 164 18.10 -6.64 16.95
C LYS A 164 17.02 -6.99 15.97
N VAL A 165 15.88 -6.33 16.11
CA VAL A 165 14.79 -6.40 15.13
C VAL A 165 15.12 -5.46 13.97
N PRO A 166 15.24 -5.96 12.73
CA PRO A 166 15.46 -5.11 11.56
C PRO A 166 14.33 -4.07 11.44
N LEU A 167 14.68 -2.82 11.17
CA LEU A 167 13.77 -1.69 11.00
C LEU A 167 12.84 -1.38 12.20
N GLY A 168 12.92 -2.14 13.28
CA GLY A 168 12.16 -1.88 14.50
C GLY A 168 12.64 -0.59 15.17
N GLN A 169 11.82 0.45 15.16
CA GLN A 169 12.06 1.74 15.85
C GLN A 169 13.43 2.39 15.56
N ARG A 170 14.04 2.07 14.42
CA ARG A 170 15.35 2.60 14.05
C ARG A 170 15.31 3.99 13.47
N PHE A 171 14.19 4.35 12.90
CA PHE A 171 14.03 5.59 12.15
C PHE A 171 12.84 6.35 12.71
N PHE A 172 13.12 7.47 13.31
CA PHE A 172 12.12 8.46 13.72
C PHE A 172 12.13 9.58 12.67
N LEU A 173 10.94 10.00 12.27
CA LEU A 173 10.74 11.01 11.23
C LEU A 173 10.61 12.43 11.78
N PHE A 174 10.93 12.63 13.03
CA PHE A 174 10.79 13.91 13.74
C PHE A 174 12.03 14.23 14.55
#